data_4a83544cf570bb75d961e4a9e81707c9
#
_entry.id   4a83544cf570bb75d961e4a9e81707c9
#
_cell.length_a   1.000
_cell.length_b   1.000
_cell.length_c   1.000
_cell.angle_alpha   90.00
_cell.angle_beta   90.00
_cell.angle_gamma   90.00
#
_symmetry.space_group_name_H-M   'P 1'
#
loop_
_entity.id
_entity.type
_entity.pdbx_description
1 polymer ?
#
loop_
_entity_poly.entity_id
_entity_poly.type
_entity_poly.pdbx_seq_one_letter_code
_entity_poly.pdbx_strand_id
1 'polypeptide(L)'
;MKKTLQRGFTLIELLVVIAIIGILAAVVIGSLNDARSGGQNASIQQSMANVRSQAELVYNSSNYSYTSVCTDQRVTDLLQASLDVVNGTGAINATSPAWSTSTPSGRSVACQSLDTEWVAMAPLAAGDGFWCVDSTGFSGATTTDQTFSASNMDCR
;
A
#
# COMPACT_ATOMS: atom_id res chain seq x y z
N MET A 1 62.54 30.11 15.77
CA MET A 1 61.40 29.59 15.02
C MET A 1 61.18 28.14 15.40
N LYS A 2 60.12 27.79 16.12
CA LYS A 2 59.78 26.40 16.47
C LYS A 2 59.06 25.78 15.28
N LYS A 3 59.65 24.77 14.63
CA LYS A 3 59.01 23.94 13.60
C LYS A 3 57.97 23.05 14.31
N THR A 4 56.68 23.32 14.11
CA THR A 4 55.59 22.44 14.48
C THR A 4 55.64 21.26 13.53
N LEU A 5 55.96 20.07 14.05
CA LEU A 5 55.87 18.79 13.31
C LEU A 5 54.38 18.53 13.06
N GLN A 6 53.97 18.70 11.82
CA GLN A 6 52.64 18.27 11.36
C GLN A 6 52.63 16.74 11.31
N ARG A 7 51.90 16.10 12.20
CA ARG A 7 51.66 14.68 12.14
C ARG A 7 50.68 14.40 10.97
N GLY A 8 51.15 13.72 9.95
CA GLY A 8 50.30 13.25 8.85
C GLY A 8 49.52 12.01 9.25
N PHE A 9 48.34 11.85 8.66
CA PHE A 9 47.52 10.64 8.78
C PHE A 9 48.21 9.43 8.15
N THR A 10 48.11 8.27 8.78
CA THR A 10 48.58 7.01 8.20
C THR A 10 47.55 6.42 7.24
N LEU A 11 48.00 5.70 6.24
CA LEU A 11 47.12 5.00 5.27
C LEU A 11 46.20 4.01 5.97
N ILE A 12 46.68 3.35 7.04
CA ILE A 12 45.93 2.36 7.78
C ILE A 12 44.79 3.00 8.61
N GLU A 13 45.02 4.19 9.19
CA GLU A 13 43.97 4.94 9.92
C GLU A 13 42.80 5.30 9.00
N LEU A 14 43.12 5.72 7.78
CA LEU A 14 42.07 6.06 6.80
C LEU A 14 41.32 4.77 6.35
N LEU A 15 42.04 3.67 6.11
CA LEU A 15 41.47 2.43 5.65
C LEU A 15 40.50 1.81 6.68
N VAL A 16 40.87 1.84 7.96
CA VAL A 16 40.02 1.33 9.05
C VAL A 16 38.74 2.18 9.18
N VAL A 17 38.83 3.50 9.07
CA VAL A 17 37.67 4.40 9.17
C VAL A 17 36.67 4.11 8.04
N ILE A 18 37.12 4.02 6.78
CA ILE A 18 36.20 3.72 5.66
C ILE A 18 35.61 2.32 5.77
N ALA A 19 36.33 1.34 6.29
CA ALA A 19 35.82 -0.01 6.53
C ALA A 19 34.67 -0.01 7.56
N ILE A 20 34.84 0.70 8.67
CA ILE A 20 33.81 0.83 9.71
C ILE A 20 32.59 1.59 9.18
N ILE A 21 32.77 2.70 8.46
CA ILE A 21 31.68 3.45 7.84
C ILE A 21 30.92 2.57 6.85
N GLY A 22 31.63 1.76 6.04
CA GLY A 22 31.01 0.84 5.10
C GLY A 22 30.10 -0.19 5.76
N ILE A 23 30.55 -0.79 6.87
CA ILE A 23 29.73 -1.76 7.62
C ILE A 23 28.50 -1.07 8.25
N LEU A 24 28.71 0.08 8.90
CA LEU A 24 27.59 0.83 9.52
C LEU A 24 26.57 1.28 8.47
N ALA A 25 27.02 1.78 7.31
CA ALA A 25 26.14 2.20 6.24
C ALA A 25 25.30 1.02 5.69
N ALA A 26 25.89 -0.17 5.53
CA ALA A 26 25.17 -1.34 5.05
C ALA A 26 24.02 -1.76 5.98
N VAL A 27 24.24 -1.75 7.29
CA VAL A 27 23.20 -2.07 8.30
C VAL A 27 22.10 -1.02 8.31
N VAL A 28 22.45 0.26 8.24
CA VAL A 28 21.48 1.36 8.27
C VAL A 28 20.58 1.34 7.03
N ILE A 29 21.14 1.10 5.84
CA ILE A 29 20.36 1.05 4.59
C ILE A 29 19.33 -0.08 4.64
N GLY A 30 19.69 -1.27 5.15
CA GLY A 30 18.75 -2.38 5.32
C GLY A 30 17.58 -2.00 6.23
N SER A 31 17.86 -1.48 7.42
CA SER A 31 16.83 -1.07 8.39
C SER A 31 15.92 0.05 7.88
N LEU A 32 16.46 0.95 7.04
CA LEU A 32 15.69 2.05 6.45
C LEU A 32 14.67 1.54 5.42
N ASN A 33 15.01 0.54 4.63
CA ASN A 33 14.09 -0.05 3.66
C ASN A 33 12.91 -0.73 4.36
N ASP A 34 13.15 -1.48 5.43
CA ASP A 34 12.09 -2.13 6.21
C ASP A 34 11.18 -1.09 6.89
N ALA A 35 11.76 -0.05 7.48
CA ALA A 35 10.99 1.03 8.10
C ALA A 35 10.15 1.80 7.06
N ARG A 36 10.68 2.00 5.84
CA ARG A 36 9.96 2.67 4.76
C ARG A 36 8.77 1.84 4.29
N SER A 37 8.96 0.55 4.00
CA SER A 37 7.86 -0.33 3.58
C SER A 37 6.80 -0.48 4.68
N GLY A 38 7.20 -0.57 5.94
CA GLY A 38 6.27 -0.55 7.08
C GLY A 38 5.43 0.73 7.14
N GLY A 39 6.05 1.90 6.95
CA GLY A 39 5.35 3.18 6.88
C GLY A 39 4.39 3.29 5.69
N GLN A 40 4.80 2.78 4.52
CA GLN A 40 3.96 2.70 3.34
C GLN A 40 2.75 1.80 3.58
N ASN A 41 2.95 0.62 4.14
CA ASN A 41 1.86 -0.31 4.47
C ASN A 41 0.86 0.29 5.46
N ALA A 42 1.33 1.00 6.48
CA ALA A 42 0.46 1.70 7.43
C ALA A 42 -0.40 2.79 6.74
N SER A 43 0.18 3.53 5.78
CA SER A 43 -0.56 4.53 5.01
C SER A 43 -1.63 3.90 4.12
N ILE A 44 -1.34 2.77 3.48
CA ILE A 44 -2.31 2.02 2.67
C ILE A 44 -3.46 1.51 3.56
N GLN A 45 -3.14 0.91 4.70
CA GLN A 45 -4.14 0.43 5.66
C GLN A 45 -5.06 1.55 6.13
N GLN A 46 -4.51 2.74 6.40
CA GLN A 46 -5.30 3.90 6.79
C GLN A 46 -6.23 4.37 5.67
N SER A 47 -5.74 4.44 4.43
CA SER A 47 -6.56 4.79 3.27
C SER A 47 -7.69 3.78 3.06
N MET A 48 -7.41 2.49 3.17
CA MET A 48 -8.40 1.42 3.03
C MET A 48 -9.43 1.43 4.18
N ALA A 49 -9.04 1.77 5.40
CA ALA A 49 -9.99 1.98 6.50
C ALA A 49 -10.92 3.16 6.23
N ASN A 50 -10.41 4.24 5.60
CA ASN A 50 -11.22 5.38 5.19
C ASN A 50 -12.17 5.02 4.03
N VAL A 51 -11.73 4.17 3.06
CA VAL A 51 -12.62 3.62 2.01
C VAL A 51 -13.83 2.96 2.64
N ARG A 52 -13.63 2.12 3.64
CA ARG A 52 -14.73 1.47 4.36
C ARG A 52 -15.69 2.48 4.97
N SER A 53 -15.17 3.50 5.65
CA SER A 53 -16.02 4.55 6.25
C SER A 53 -16.80 5.33 5.19
N GLN A 54 -16.20 5.62 4.04
CA GLN A 54 -16.87 6.27 2.91
C GLN A 54 -17.90 5.37 2.24
N ALA A 55 -17.64 4.06 2.14
CA ALA A 55 -18.61 3.10 1.59
C ALA A 55 -19.92 3.09 2.39
N GLU A 56 -19.85 3.16 3.72
CA GLU A 56 -21.04 3.25 4.57
C GLU A 56 -21.79 4.60 4.39
N LEU A 57 -21.06 5.69 4.16
CA LEU A 57 -21.70 6.98 3.86
C LEU A 57 -22.40 6.96 2.50
N VAL A 58 -21.78 6.33 1.49
CA VAL A 58 -22.40 6.14 0.17
C VAL A 58 -23.66 5.28 0.30
N TYR A 59 -23.58 4.16 1.01
CA TYR A 59 -24.73 3.29 1.29
C TYR A 59 -25.92 4.06 1.87
N ASN A 60 -25.70 4.85 2.91
CA ASN A 60 -26.74 5.65 3.55
C ASN A 60 -27.33 6.72 2.62
N SER A 61 -26.52 7.30 1.72
CA SER A 61 -26.98 8.35 0.79
C SER A 61 -27.59 7.79 -0.50
N SER A 62 -27.36 6.53 -0.83
CA SER A 62 -27.76 5.84 -2.07
C SER A 62 -28.94 4.88 -1.86
N ASN A 63 -29.88 5.25 -1.00
CA ASN A 63 -31.07 4.47 -0.69
C ASN A 63 -30.73 3.04 -0.19
N TYR A 64 -29.73 2.93 0.69
CA TYR A 64 -29.23 1.67 1.26
C TYR A 64 -28.70 0.69 0.20
N SER A 65 -27.93 1.18 -0.76
CA SER A 65 -27.28 0.41 -1.80
C SER A 65 -25.80 0.74 -1.90
N TYR A 66 -24.94 -0.28 -2.08
CA TYR A 66 -23.51 -0.11 -2.32
C TYR A 66 -23.15 0.02 -3.80
N THR A 67 -24.11 -0.03 -4.73
CA THR A 67 -23.86 -0.07 -6.18
C THR A 67 -22.91 1.03 -6.67
N SER A 68 -22.94 2.22 -6.06
CA SER A 68 -22.13 3.36 -6.46
C SER A 68 -20.81 3.52 -5.68
N VAL A 69 -20.49 2.63 -4.75
CA VAL A 69 -19.29 2.76 -3.88
C VAL A 69 -18.01 2.87 -4.69
N CYS A 70 -17.78 1.97 -5.65
CA CYS A 70 -16.54 1.96 -6.43
C CYS A 70 -16.47 3.08 -7.49
N THR A 71 -17.55 3.81 -7.72
CA THR A 71 -17.62 4.97 -8.62
C THR A 71 -17.71 6.31 -7.90
N ASP A 72 -17.91 6.31 -6.58
CA ASP A 72 -17.91 7.53 -5.76
C ASP A 72 -16.52 8.17 -5.76
N GLN A 73 -16.47 9.49 -6.02
CA GLN A 73 -15.20 10.22 -6.16
C GLN A 73 -14.34 10.13 -4.91
N ARG A 74 -14.93 10.19 -3.73
CA ARG A 74 -14.19 10.13 -2.45
C ARG A 74 -13.57 8.76 -2.23
N VAL A 75 -14.26 7.69 -2.63
CA VAL A 75 -13.75 6.33 -2.57
C VAL A 75 -12.61 6.15 -3.58
N THR A 76 -12.79 6.61 -4.81
CA THR A 76 -11.75 6.52 -5.85
C THR A 76 -10.51 7.34 -5.48
N ASP A 77 -10.64 8.50 -4.87
CA ASP A 77 -9.52 9.32 -4.40
C ASP A 77 -8.72 8.59 -3.29
N LEU A 78 -9.38 7.90 -2.37
CA LEU A 78 -8.73 7.11 -1.32
C LEU A 78 -8.01 5.87 -1.90
N LEU A 79 -8.63 5.23 -2.89
CA LEU A 79 -8.02 4.12 -3.60
C LEU A 79 -6.79 4.57 -4.39
N GLN A 80 -6.87 5.73 -5.05
CA GLN A 80 -5.73 6.34 -5.74
C GLN A 80 -4.60 6.69 -4.77
N ALA A 81 -4.92 7.25 -3.60
CA ALA A 81 -3.94 7.53 -2.57
C ALA A 81 -3.19 6.27 -2.10
N SER A 82 -3.85 5.11 -2.06
CA SER A 82 -3.21 3.83 -1.76
C SER A 82 -2.23 3.39 -2.86
N LEU A 83 -2.57 3.65 -4.12
CA LEU A 83 -1.72 3.38 -5.29
C LEU A 83 -0.48 4.27 -5.32
N ASP A 84 -0.64 5.55 -5.04
CA ASP A 84 0.45 6.54 -5.09
C ASP A 84 1.55 6.20 -4.08
N VAL A 85 1.18 5.62 -2.93
CA VAL A 85 2.14 5.18 -1.90
C VAL A 85 3.13 4.14 -2.42
N VAL A 86 2.69 3.23 -3.28
CA VAL A 86 3.54 2.17 -3.86
C VAL A 86 4.13 2.54 -5.22
N ASN A 87 4.00 3.82 -5.65
CA ASN A 87 4.34 4.30 -6.99
C ASN A 87 3.66 3.45 -8.08
N GLY A 88 2.41 3.08 -7.83
CA GLY A 88 1.60 2.34 -8.77
C GLY A 88 1.21 3.23 -9.95
N THR A 89 1.44 2.75 -11.16
CA THR A 89 0.95 3.37 -12.41
C THR A 89 -0.31 2.65 -12.90
N GLY A 90 -0.85 1.75 -12.09
CA GLY A 90 -2.01 0.92 -12.41
C GLY A 90 -3.30 1.73 -12.39
N ALA A 91 -4.26 1.32 -13.21
CA ALA A 91 -5.61 1.85 -13.17
C ALA A 91 -6.33 1.37 -11.90
N ILE A 92 -7.21 2.21 -11.36
CA ILE A 92 -8.23 1.76 -10.43
C ILE A 92 -9.20 0.94 -11.27
N ASN A 93 -9.21 -0.38 -11.07
CA ASN A 93 -10.19 -1.26 -11.68
C ASN A 93 -11.50 -1.15 -10.87
N ALA A 94 -12.19 -0.03 -11.04
CA ALA A 94 -13.51 0.18 -10.47
C ALA A 94 -14.55 -0.38 -11.43
N THR A 95 -15.08 -1.53 -11.14
CA THR A 95 -16.19 -2.13 -11.90
C THR A 95 -17.46 -2.07 -11.07
N SER A 96 -18.42 -1.29 -11.55
CA SER A 96 -19.82 -1.35 -11.14
C SER A 96 -20.65 -1.55 -12.40
N PRO A 97 -21.55 -2.40 -12.48
CA PRO A 97 -21.84 -3.80 -12.18
C PRO A 97 -21.37 -4.79 -13.26
N ALA A 98 -20.36 -4.49 -14.04
CA ALA A 98 -19.87 -5.35 -15.10
C ALA A 98 -18.76 -6.30 -14.60
N TRP A 99 -19.04 -7.55 -14.68
CA TRP A 99 -18.25 -8.75 -14.46
C TRP A 99 -16.90 -8.72 -15.17
N SER A 100 -15.92 -8.08 -14.59
CA SER A 100 -14.53 -8.29 -14.95
C SER A 100 -13.83 -8.81 -13.72
N THR A 101 -13.16 -9.93 -13.83
CA THR A 101 -12.27 -10.49 -12.83
C THR A 101 -11.22 -9.42 -12.51
N SER A 102 -11.49 -8.62 -11.47
CA SER A 102 -10.59 -7.55 -11.06
C SER A 102 -9.53 -8.16 -10.15
N THR A 103 -8.60 -8.86 -10.77
CA THR A 103 -7.39 -9.28 -10.08
C THR A 103 -6.47 -8.06 -10.01
N PRO A 104 -6.04 -7.61 -8.84
CA PRO A 104 -5.00 -6.60 -8.77
C PRO A 104 -3.70 -7.20 -9.27
N SER A 105 -3.46 -7.12 -10.58
CA SER A 105 -2.19 -7.53 -11.15
C SER A 105 -1.14 -6.47 -10.90
N GLY A 106 -0.10 -6.83 -10.18
CA GLY A 106 1.02 -5.94 -9.94
C GLY A 106 0.71 -4.83 -8.95
N ARG A 107 0.64 -3.57 -9.41
CA ARG A 107 0.42 -2.38 -8.59
C ARG A 107 -0.88 -1.67 -8.94
N SER A 108 -1.97 -2.42 -9.05
CA SER A 108 -3.31 -1.89 -9.28
C SER A 108 -4.19 -2.09 -8.06
N VAL A 109 -5.20 -1.26 -7.91
CA VAL A 109 -6.25 -1.39 -6.90
C VAL A 109 -7.46 -2.01 -7.57
N ALA A 110 -8.13 -2.93 -6.88
CA ALA A 110 -9.42 -3.48 -7.30
C ALA A 110 -10.52 -2.97 -6.36
N CYS A 111 -11.67 -2.64 -6.95
CA CYS A 111 -12.88 -2.32 -6.21
C CYS A 111 -14.08 -2.87 -6.98
N GLN A 112 -14.97 -3.55 -6.28
CA GLN A 112 -16.21 -4.05 -6.85
C GLN A 112 -17.36 -3.79 -5.88
N SER A 113 -18.52 -3.37 -6.40
CA SER A 113 -19.69 -3.08 -5.61
C SER A 113 -20.97 -3.56 -6.29
N LEU A 114 -21.84 -4.16 -5.51
CA LEU A 114 -23.19 -4.56 -5.86
C LEU A 114 -24.19 -3.82 -4.97
N ASP A 115 -25.46 -4.17 -5.05
CA ASP A 115 -26.50 -3.57 -4.23
C ASP A 115 -26.30 -3.83 -2.73
N THR A 116 -25.98 -5.06 -2.36
CA THR A 116 -25.91 -5.53 -0.97
C THR A 116 -24.50 -5.65 -0.40
N GLU A 117 -23.48 -5.60 -1.24
CA GLU A 117 -22.10 -5.88 -0.83
C GLU A 117 -21.07 -5.15 -1.70
N TRP A 118 -19.90 -4.93 -1.14
CA TRP A 118 -18.75 -4.35 -1.82
C TRP A 118 -17.45 -4.90 -1.27
N VAL A 119 -16.40 -4.82 -2.08
CA VAL A 119 -15.05 -5.22 -1.71
C VAL A 119 -14.03 -4.29 -2.37
N ALA A 120 -12.95 -4.00 -1.68
CA ALA A 120 -11.81 -3.27 -2.23
C ALA A 120 -10.49 -3.88 -1.76
N MET A 121 -9.49 -3.85 -2.64
CA MET A 121 -8.17 -4.42 -2.39
C MET A 121 -7.09 -3.50 -2.95
N ALA A 122 -6.04 -3.26 -2.16
CA ALA A 122 -4.89 -2.46 -2.54
C ALA A 122 -3.58 -3.23 -2.32
N PRO A 123 -2.57 -3.10 -3.20
CA PRO A 123 -1.28 -3.76 -3.05
C PRO A 123 -0.51 -3.18 -1.87
N LEU A 124 0.17 -4.01 -1.12
CA LEU A 124 1.11 -3.62 -0.08
C LEU A 124 2.50 -3.33 -0.67
N ALA A 125 3.29 -2.52 0.04
CA ALA A 125 4.67 -2.25 -0.35
C ALA A 125 5.54 -3.53 -0.23
N ALA A 126 6.66 -3.53 -0.93
CA ALA A 126 7.65 -4.63 -0.91
C ALA A 126 7.15 -6.01 -1.39
N GLY A 127 5.96 -6.10 -1.97
CA GLY A 127 5.42 -7.38 -2.44
C GLY A 127 4.80 -8.23 -1.34
N ASP A 128 4.46 -7.62 -0.20
CA ASP A 128 3.85 -8.30 0.97
C ASP A 128 2.40 -8.77 0.74
N GLY A 129 1.92 -8.80 -0.50
CA GLY A 129 0.54 -9.15 -0.86
C GLY A 129 -0.36 -7.92 -0.95
N PHE A 130 -1.61 -8.07 -0.51
CA PHE A 130 -2.64 -7.06 -0.65
C PHE A 130 -3.32 -6.79 0.69
N TRP A 131 -3.85 -5.58 0.85
CA TRP A 131 -4.77 -5.23 1.93
C TRP A 131 -6.19 -5.21 1.40
N CYS A 132 -7.08 -5.97 2.01
CA CYS A 132 -8.45 -6.13 1.58
C CYS A 132 -9.43 -5.64 2.63
N VAL A 133 -10.49 -4.98 2.19
CA VAL A 133 -11.63 -4.53 3.02
C VAL A 133 -12.94 -4.85 2.30
N ASP A 134 -13.97 -5.21 3.05
CA ASP A 134 -15.27 -5.58 2.49
C ASP A 134 -16.46 -5.12 3.36
N SER A 135 -17.66 -5.31 2.83
CA SER A 135 -18.94 -4.99 3.49
C SER A 135 -19.24 -5.87 4.70
N THR A 136 -18.61 -7.05 4.85
CA THR A 136 -18.82 -7.94 6.01
C THR A 136 -18.10 -7.43 7.26
N GLY A 137 -17.24 -6.44 7.09
CA GLY A 137 -16.43 -5.88 8.16
C GLY A 137 -15.01 -6.41 8.21
N PHE A 138 -14.60 -7.24 7.26
CA PHE A 138 -13.22 -7.68 7.17
C PHE A 138 -12.28 -6.52 6.82
N SER A 139 -11.11 -6.53 7.42
CA SER A 139 -10.00 -5.63 7.09
C SER A 139 -8.71 -6.35 7.43
N GLY A 140 -7.93 -6.73 6.43
CA GLY A 140 -6.74 -7.53 6.67
C GLY A 140 -5.87 -7.75 5.45
N ALA A 141 -4.66 -8.27 5.70
CA ALA A 141 -3.75 -8.67 4.63
C ALA A 141 -4.19 -10.02 4.03
N THR A 142 -4.07 -10.12 2.72
CA THR A 142 -4.24 -11.38 1.97
C THR A 142 -3.04 -11.60 1.07
N THR A 143 -2.57 -12.84 1.00
CA THR A 143 -1.45 -13.23 0.14
C THR A 143 -1.92 -13.82 -1.18
N THR A 144 -3.20 -14.11 -1.30
CA THR A 144 -3.79 -14.68 -2.51
C THR A 144 -4.27 -13.59 -3.44
N ASP A 145 -3.97 -13.76 -4.70
CA ASP A 145 -4.54 -13.01 -5.81
C ASP A 145 -6.03 -13.38 -5.90
N GLN A 146 -6.87 -12.59 -5.22
CA GLN A 146 -8.30 -12.85 -5.13
C GLN A 146 -8.98 -12.33 -6.39
N THR A 147 -9.68 -13.20 -7.07
CA THR A 147 -10.57 -12.83 -8.18
C THR A 147 -11.96 -12.56 -7.62
N PHE A 148 -12.34 -11.29 -7.57
CA PHE A 148 -13.70 -10.93 -7.16
C PHE A 148 -14.71 -11.22 -8.28
N SER A 149 -15.82 -11.81 -7.90
CA SER A 149 -16.95 -12.08 -8.77
C SER A 149 -18.26 -11.83 -8.00
N ALA A 150 -19.42 -11.83 -8.66
CA ALA A 150 -20.70 -11.68 -7.96
C ALA A 150 -20.98 -12.77 -6.93
N SER A 151 -20.28 -13.86 -7.01
CA SER A 151 -20.40 -14.96 -6.06
C SER A 151 -19.27 -14.96 -5.02
N ASN A 152 -18.32 -14.03 -5.11
CA ASN A 152 -17.19 -13.91 -4.19
C ASN A 152 -16.80 -12.42 -4.05
N MET A 153 -17.50 -11.74 -3.15
CA MET A 153 -17.31 -10.32 -2.82
C MET A 153 -16.73 -10.14 -1.41
N ASP A 154 -16.12 -11.15 -0.85
CA ASP A 154 -15.47 -11.08 0.44
C ASP A 154 -13.95 -11.28 0.34
N CYS A 155 -13.25 -10.84 1.37
CA CYS A 155 -11.81 -10.91 1.48
C CYS A 155 -11.29 -12.23 2.10
N ARG A 156 -12.13 -13.22 2.28
CA ARG A 156 -11.82 -14.49 2.97
C ARG A 156 -11.68 -15.66 2.04
#